data_b8aeb6ed6c3f43fc1bbb6ed1c9b51be2
#
_entry.id   b8aeb6ed6c3f43fc1bbb6ed1c9b51be2
#
_cell.length_a   1.000
_cell.length_b   1.000
_cell.length_c   1.000
_cell.angle_alpha   90.00
_cell.angle_beta   90.00
_cell.angle_gamma   90.00
#
_symmetry.space_group_name_H-M   'P 1'
#
loop_
_entity.id
_entity.type
_entity.pdbx_description
1 polymer ?
#
loop_
_entity_poly.entity_id
_entity_poly.type
_entity_poly.pdbx_seq_one_letter_code
_entity_poly.pdbx_strand_id
1 'polypeptide(L)'
;MVRVTFIGTGSAFAVGRRTNIALLVQEDDTSLVLECGPTILQQLDRVGATAAQVDHLFISHRHGDHILGLPMFLLMRYMGGTSAGPLTILGSEDTLQAGQELTRIVYPEMLDRLGSVTWVDMPSDRPTRKELGSIELATFPMPHSPEVSVLALRLDFHKSGRSLVYTGDTTYHKDVVDFAAGCDLLVHETNFSQTLHPDLTASDYGHSTAHEAGLIAAQACCRFLALVHLSPTCDGHEDQVRAEAAQEFDGTIIIPTDGSTLYL
;
A
#
# COMPACT_ATOMS: atom_id res chain seq x y z
N MET A 1 -11.24 -0.40 17.06
CA MET A 1 -11.85 -0.20 15.71
C MET A 1 -10.74 0.26 14.78
N VAL A 2 -10.55 -0.42 13.67
CA VAL A 2 -9.53 -0.06 12.67
C VAL A 2 -10.17 0.85 11.62
N ARG A 3 -9.57 2.00 11.38
CA ARG A 3 -9.94 2.94 10.32
C ARG A 3 -8.96 2.83 9.17
N VAL A 4 -9.44 2.49 7.98
CA VAL A 4 -8.66 2.41 6.75
C VAL A 4 -9.12 3.51 5.81
N THR A 5 -8.30 4.51 5.58
CA THR A 5 -8.56 5.60 4.64
C THR A 5 -7.70 5.40 3.39
N PHE A 6 -8.35 5.25 2.24
CA PHE A 6 -7.70 5.16 0.93
C PHE A 6 -7.35 6.57 0.47
N ILE A 7 -6.15 7.05 0.84
CA ILE A 7 -5.76 8.44 0.56
C ILE A 7 -5.32 8.65 -0.89
N GLY A 8 -4.99 7.57 -1.59
CA GLY A 8 -4.80 7.50 -3.03
C GLY A 8 -5.12 6.10 -3.54
N THR A 9 -5.66 5.98 -4.75
CA THR A 9 -6.22 4.72 -5.26
C THR A 9 -5.80 4.37 -6.69
N GLY A 10 -5.00 5.24 -7.33
CA GLY A 10 -4.50 5.08 -8.69
C GLY A 10 -3.13 4.44 -8.75
N SER A 11 -2.71 4.09 -9.96
CA SER A 11 -1.44 3.46 -10.30
C SER A 11 -0.30 4.47 -10.46
N ALA A 12 0.74 4.11 -11.20
CA ALA A 12 1.94 4.91 -11.43
C ALA A 12 1.65 6.34 -11.95
N PHE A 13 0.62 6.50 -12.75
CA PHE A 13 0.26 7.78 -13.34
C PHE A 13 -0.88 8.43 -12.56
N ALA A 14 -0.55 9.42 -11.72
CA ALA A 14 -1.52 10.22 -10.98
C ALA A 14 -2.25 11.20 -11.90
N VAL A 15 -3.04 10.68 -12.85
CA VAL A 15 -3.84 11.45 -13.81
C VAL A 15 -5.33 11.12 -13.63
N GLY A 16 -6.20 12.02 -14.07
CA GLY A 16 -7.64 11.84 -13.91
C GLY A 16 -8.10 12.13 -12.48
N ARG A 17 -8.88 11.21 -11.89
CA ARG A 17 -9.51 11.40 -10.58
C ARG A 17 -8.75 10.74 -9.42
N ARG A 18 -7.72 9.93 -9.72
CA ARG A 18 -6.99 9.12 -8.74
C ARG A 18 -5.55 9.59 -8.62
N THR A 19 -5.07 9.69 -7.39
CA THR A 19 -3.66 9.91 -7.08
C THR A 19 -2.95 8.58 -6.81
N ASN A 20 -1.61 8.57 -6.76
CA ASN A 20 -0.84 7.35 -6.55
C ASN A 20 -1.33 6.59 -5.32
N ILE A 21 -1.25 5.27 -5.35
CA ILE A 21 -1.70 4.42 -4.25
C ILE A 21 -1.09 4.85 -2.92
N ALA A 22 -1.91 5.07 -1.92
CA ALA A 22 -1.51 5.19 -0.54
C ALA A 22 -2.71 4.96 0.40
N LEU A 23 -2.44 4.35 1.56
CA LEU A 23 -3.44 4.13 2.59
C LEU A 23 -2.98 4.75 3.91
N LEU A 24 -3.92 5.30 4.67
CA LEU A 24 -3.72 5.67 6.07
C LEU A 24 -4.55 4.70 6.93
N VAL A 25 -3.85 3.87 7.70
CA VAL A 25 -4.44 2.85 8.58
C VAL A 25 -4.25 3.29 10.02
N GLN A 26 -5.33 3.31 10.80
CA GLN A 26 -5.30 3.81 12.17
C GLN A 26 -6.07 2.90 13.11
N GLU A 27 -5.48 2.59 14.26
CA GLU A 27 -6.15 1.99 15.40
C GLU A 27 -5.72 2.75 16.66
N ASP A 28 -6.69 3.30 17.39
CA ASP A 28 -6.46 4.17 18.54
C ASP A 28 -5.49 5.34 18.21
N ASP A 29 -4.36 5.42 18.92
CA ASP A 29 -3.36 6.47 18.73
C ASP A 29 -2.24 6.08 17.75
N THR A 30 -2.31 4.88 17.14
CA THR A 30 -1.30 4.40 16.18
C THR A 30 -1.73 4.71 14.76
N SER A 31 -0.85 5.34 13.98
CA SER A 31 -1.06 5.64 12.57
C SER A 31 0.05 5.06 11.69
N LEU A 32 -0.36 4.30 10.70
CA LEU A 32 0.50 3.68 9.70
C LEU A 32 0.10 4.18 8.31
N VAL A 33 1.05 4.71 7.56
CA VAL A 33 0.88 5.00 6.12
C VAL A 33 1.50 3.86 5.32
N LEU A 34 0.76 3.37 4.33
CA LEU A 34 1.26 2.46 3.30
C LEU A 34 1.49 3.28 2.05
N GLU A 35 2.67 3.21 1.51
CA GLU A 35 3.23 3.89 0.34
C GLU A 35 3.48 5.40 0.52
N CYS A 36 4.45 5.89 -0.24
CA CYS A 36 4.92 7.28 -0.17
C CYS A 36 5.23 7.83 -1.57
N GLY A 37 4.26 7.74 -2.47
CA GLY A 37 4.37 8.26 -3.84
C GLY A 37 4.42 9.79 -3.92
N PRO A 38 4.62 10.35 -5.12
CA PRO A 38 4.82 11.80 -5.34
C PRO A 38 3.70 12.69 -4.77
N THR A 39 2.49 12.17 -4.66
CA THR A 39 1.29 12.92 -4.23
C THR A 39 1.00 12.84 -2.74
N ILE A 40 1.84 12.16 -1.93
CA ILE A 40 1.57 11.80 -0.53
C ILE A 40 1.18 12.99 0.35
N LEU A 41 1.85 14.14 0.24
CA LEU A 41 1.54 15.30 1.09
C LEU A 41 0.17 15.90 0.78
N GLN A 42 -0.21 15.95 -0.49
CA GLN A 42 -1.55 16.40 -0.89
C GLN A 42 -2.64 15.42 -0.45
N GLN A 43 -2.35 14.14 -0.50
CA GLN A 43 -3.27 13.07 -0.07
C GLN A 43 -3.55 13.17 1.43
N LEU A 44 -2.51 13.30 2.25
CA LEU A 44 -2.64 13.48 3.70
C LEU A 44 -3.42 14.76 4.04
N ASP A 45 -3.10 15.89 3.40
CA ASP A 45 -3.78 17.16 3.62
C ASP A 45 -5.29 17.08 3.33
N ARG A 46 -5.68 16.41 2.23
CA ARG A 46 -7.09 16.22 1.86
C ARG A 46 -7.93 15.50 2.91
N VAL A 47 -7.32 14.64 3.72
CA VAL A 47 -8.00 13.90 4.80
C VAL A 47 -7.74 14.50 6.18
N GLY A 48 -7.13 15.69 6.24
CA GLY A 48 -6.84 16.40 7.49
C GLY A 48 -5.73 15.76 8.32
N ALA A 49 -4.86 14.97 7.68
CA ALA A 49 -3.68 14.35 8.29
C ALA A 49 -2.39 15.06 7.85
N THR A 50 -1.32 14.87 8.61
CA THR A 50 0.00 15.42 8.28
C THR A 50 1.08 14.36 8.44
N ALA A 51 2.19 14.51 7.74
CA ALA A 51 3.33 13.61 7.88
C ALA A 51 3.85 13.54 9.33
N ALA A 52 3.71 14.62 10.12
CA ALA A 52 4.14 14.67 11.51
C ALA A 52 3.35 13.73 12.46
N GLN A 53 2.13 13.36 12.08
CA GLN A 53 1.23 12.49 12.84
C GLN A 53 1.39 11.00 12.51
N VAL A 54 2.25 10.65 11.55
CA VAL A 54 2.47 9.27 11.13
C VAL A 54 3.54 8.62 11.99
N ASP A 55 3.22 7.50 12.63
CA ASP A 55 4.14 6.74 13.48
C ASP A 55 4.96 5.72 12.67
N HIS A 56 4.31 5.12 11.67
CA HIS A 56 4.90 4.09 10.82
C HIS A 56 4.65 4.39 9.35
N LEU A 57 5.65 4.13 8.52
CA LEU A 57 5.56 4.21 7.06
C LEU A 57 6.05 2.89 6.49
N PHE A 58 5.20 2.18 5.74
CA PHE A 58 5.58 1.00 4.99
C PHE A 58 5.65 1.34 3.50
N ILE A 59 6.73 0.96 2.85
CA ILE A 59 6.91 1.10 1.39
C ILE A 59 7.13 -0.30 0.83
N SER A 60 6.22 -0.75 -0.02
CA SER A 60 6.25 -2.10 -0.58
C SER A 60 7.47 -2.33 -1.47
N HIS A 61 7.83 -1.34 -2.29
CA HIS A 61 8.97 -1.38 -3.20
C HIS A 61 9.41 0.01 -3.68
N ARG A 62 10.50 0.08 -4.45
CA ARG A 62 11.17 1.32 -4.84
C ARG A 62 10.70 1.96 -6.14
N HIS A 63 9.61 1.51 -6.78
CA HIS A 63 9.08 2.23 -7.95
C HIS A 63 8.62 3.65 -7.57
N GLY A 64 8.68 4.55 -8.54
CA GLY A 64 8.53 5.98 -8.28
C GLY A 64 7.20 6.38 -7.65
N ASP A 65 6.12 5.75 -8.06
CA ASP A 65 4.76 5.99 -7.54
C ASP A 65 4.57 5.52 -6.09
N HIS A 66 5.49 4.71 -5.56
CA HIS A 66 5.51 4.22 -4.18
C HIS A 66 6.52 4.96 -3.28
N ILE A 67 7.58 5.60 -3.83
CA ILE A 67 8.68 6.12 -3.01
C ILE A 67 9.07 7.58 -3.25
N LEU A 68 8.77 8.17 -4.42
CA LEU A 68 9.29 9.50 -4.79
C LEU A 68 8.82 10.65 -3.87
N GLY A 69 7.77 10.46 -3.09
CA GLY A 69 7.30 11.43 -2.10
C GLY A 69 8.12 11.45 -0.81
N LEU A 70 8.94 10.42 -0.56
CA LEU A 70 9.65 10.25 0.71
C LEU A 70 10.55 11.44 1.11
N PRO A 71 11.37 12.04 0.22
CA PRO A 71 12.16 13.21 0.60
C PRO A 71 11.31 14.39 1.10
N MET A 72 10.17 14.65 0.47
CA MET A 72 9.26 15.71 0.86
C MET A 72 8.49 15.37 2.13
N PHE A 73 8.11 14.11 2.32
CA PHE A 73 7.50 13.61 3.54
C PHE A 73 8.43 13.79 4.75
N LEU A 74 9.70 13.45 4.60
CA LEU A 74 10.72 13.64 5.62
C LEU A 74 11.02 15.12 5.90
N LEU A 75 11.04 15.98 4.85
CA LEU A 75 11.17 17.42 5.01
C LEU A 75 10.01 18.01 5.83
N MET A 76 8.77 17.61 5.53
CA MET A 76 7.60 18.06 6.30
C MET A 76 7.71 17.68 7.78
N ARG A 77 8.17 16.46 8.09
CA ARG A 77 8.42 16.04 9.47
C ARG A 77 9.53 16.86 10.13
N TYR A 78 10.63 17.10 9.43
CA TYR A 78 11.73 17.93 9.93
C TYR A 78 11.25 19.35 10.27
N MET A 79 10.45 19.95 9.38
CA MET A 79 9.86 21.28 9.60
C MET A 79 8.85 21.30 10.76
N GLY A 80 8.19 20.19 11.05
CA GLY A 80 7.33 20.01 12.21
C GLY A 80 8.07 20.03 13.56
N GLY A 81 9.40 19.88 13.54
CA GLY A 81 10.25 19.94 14.73
C GLY A 81 9.84 18.91 15.78
N THR A 82 9.78 19.35 17.05
CA THR A 82 9.44 18.50 18.20
C THR A 82 7.98 18.00 18.20
N SER A 83 7.12 18.55 17.32
CA SER A 83 5.74 18.07 17.16
C SER A 83 5.66 16.76 16.40
N ALA A 84 6.69 16.40 15.61
CA ALA A 84 6.78 15.10 14.96
C ALA A 84 7.37 14.09 15.94
N GLY A 85 6.57 13.09 16.30
CA GLY A 85 7.00 11.95 17.11
C GLY A 85 8.04 11.07 16.39
N PRO A 86 8.45 9.94 16.99
CA PRO A 86 9.27 8.94 16.31
C PRO A 86 8.60 8.44 15.03
N LEU A 87 9.40 8.12 14.01
CA LEU A 87 8.93 7.49 12.78
C LEU A 87 9.69 6.18 12.56
N THR A 88 8.97 5.11 12.29
CA THR A 88 9.56 3.86 11.80
C THR A 88 9.23 3.70 10.31
N ILE A 89 10.24 3.57 9.47
CA ILE A 89 10.09 3.29 8.04
C ILE A 89 10.45 1.83 7.79
N LEU A 90 9.50 1.07 7.22
CA LEU A 90 9.63 -0.36 6.94
C LEU A 90 9.60 -0.60 5.43
N GLY A 91 10.42 -1.51 4.97
CA GLY A 91 10.50 -1.95 3.57
C GLY A 91 11.64 -2.92 3.39
N SER A 92 11.85 -3.45 2.19
CA SER A 92 13.03 -4.25 1.89
C SER A 92 14.32 -3.41 1.92
N GLU A 93 15.46 -4.03 2.14
CA GLU A 93 16.78 -3.35 2.10
C GLU A 93 16.94 -2.50 0.84
N ASP A 94 16.61 -3.06 -0.33
CA ASP A 94 16.63 -2.37 -1.63
C ASP A 94 15.77 -1.09 -1.62
N THR A 95 14.54 -1.19 -1.10
CA THR A 95 13.60 -0.06 -0.99
C THR A 95 14.12 1.00 -0.02
N LEU A 96 14.62 0.60 1.14
CA LEU A 96 15.12 1.52 2.15
C LEU A 96 16.38 2.25 1.68
N GLN A 97 17.30 1.55 1.02
CA GLN A 97 18.51 2.15 0.43
C GLN A 97 18.13 3.18 -0.63
N ALA A 98 17.24 2.84 -1.57
CA ALA A 98 16.74 3.77 -2.59
C ALA A 98 16.11 5.02 -1.96
N GLY A 99 15.28 4.87 -0.93
CA GLY A 99 14.66 6.00 -0.22
C GLY A 99 15.66 6.92 0.47
N GLN A 100 16.70 6.35 1.08
CA GLN A 100 17.79 7.12 1.69
C GLN A 100 18.62 7.85 0.63
N GLU A 101 18.95 7.20 -0.49
CA GLU A 101 19.70 7.81 -1.59
C GLU A 101 18.93 8.95 -2.24
N LEU A 102 17.64 8.76 -2.55
CA LEU A 102 16.76 9.81 -3.06
C LEU A 102 16.74 11.01 -2.11
N THR A 103 16.64 10.75 -0.81
CA THR A 103 16.62 11.82 0.21
C THR A 103 17.96 12.57 0.23
N ARG A 104 19.09 11.89 0.17
CA ARG A 104 20.43 12.52 0.14
C ARG A 104 20.67 13.34 -1.14
N ILE A 105 20.15 12.88 -2.28
CA ILE A 105 20.27 13.63 -3.54
C ILE A 105 19.57 14.99 -3.44
N VAL A 106 18.38 15.03 -2.83
CA VAL A 106 17.56 16.26 -2.75
C VAL A 106 17.96 17.10 -1.54
N TYR A 107 18.22 16.46 -0.40
CA TYR A 107 18.52 17.08 0.91
C TYR A 107 19.71 16.37 1.58
N PRO A 108 20.95 16.68 1.21
CA PRO A 108 22.16 15.92 1.60
C PRO A 108 22.34 15.68 3.10
N GLU A 109 21.97 16.69 3.93
CA GLU A 109 22.17 16.63 5.38
C GLU A 109 20.91 16.23 6.16
N MET A 110 19.79 15.98 5.48
CA MET A 110 18.50 15.79 6.17
C MET A 110 18.50 14.55 7.05
N LEU A 111 19.01 13.42 6.55
CA LEU A 111 18.99 12.16 7.31
C LEU A 111 19.79 12.26 8.61
N ASP A 112 20.86 13.04 8.62
CA ASP A 112 21.69 13.26 9.82
C ASP A 112 20.98 14.15 10.85
N ARG A 113 20.01 14.96 10.40
CA ARG A 113 19.22 15.87 11.23
C ARG A 113 17.90 15.29 11.72
N LEU A 114 17.44 14.21 11.11
CA LEU A 114 16.22 13.49 11.49
C LEU A 114 16.50 12.50 12.63
N GLY A 115 16.72 13.01 13.84
CA GLY A 115 17.15 12.21 15.00
C GLY A 115 16.14 11.13 15.48
N SER A 116 14.92 11.09 14.95
CA SER A 116 13.82 10.21 15.40
C SER A 116 13.29 9.26 14.30
N VAL A 117 14.06 9.00 13.25
CA VAL A 117 13.67 8.07 12.19
C VAL A 117 14.43 6.75 12.31
N THR A 118 13.68 5.66 12.43
CA THR A 118 14.21 4.29 12.45
C THR A 118 13.90 3.60 11.13
N TRP A 119 14.92 3.06 10.48
CA TRP A 119 14.78 2.27 9.26
C TRP A 119 14.81 0.79 9.62
N VAL A 120 13.79 0.06 9.19
CA VAL A 120 13.59 -1.35 9.54
C VAL A 120 13.53 -2.17 8.28
N ASP A 121 14.60 -2.95 8.04
CA ASP A 121 14.63 -3.91 6.95
C ASP A 121 13.66 -5.07 7.21
N MET A 122 12.83 -5.33 6.19
CA MET A 122 11.94 -6.49 6.10
C MET A 122 12.46 -7.39 4.97
N PRO A 123 13.05 -8.55 5.29
CA PRO A 123 13.64 -9.44 4.30
C PRO A 123 12.72 -9.73 3.11
N SER A 124 13.28 -9.63 1.89
CA SER A 124 12.55 -9.85 0.64
C SER A 124 12.72 -11.27 0.06
N ASP A 125 13.45 -12.14 0.75
CA ASP A 125 13.69 -13.54 0.37
C ASP A 125 12.81 -14.54 1.12
N ARG A 126 12.08 -14.09 2.15
CA ARG A 126 11.24 -14.94 3.00
C ARG A 126 10.16 -14.14 3.73
N PRO A 127 9.06 -14.80 4.13
CA PRO A 127 8.08 -14.20 5.03
C PRO A 127 8.74 -13.78 6.36
N THR A 128 8.35 -12.61 6.87
CA THR A 128 8.89 -12.07 8.13
C THR A 128 7.76 -11.47 8.96
N ARG A 129 7.88 -11.52 10.30
CA ARG A 129 6.91 -10.92 11.25
C ARG A 129 7.60 -9.98 12.19
N LYS A 130 6.88 -8.94 12.63
CA LYS A 130 7.35 -7.94 13.58
C LYS A 130 6.19 -7.36 14.37
N GLU A 131 6.42 -7.12 15.66
CA GLU A 131 5.46 -6.41 16.51
C GLU A 131 5.67 -4.89 16.41
N LEU A 132 4.58 -4.17 16.21
CA LEU A 132 4.50 -2.71 16.26
C LEU A 132 3.44 -2.31 17.30
N GLY A 133 3.81 -2.34 18.58
CA GLY A 133 2.87 -2.09 19.67
C GLY A 133 1.74 -3.14 19.72
N SER A 134 0.50 -2.75 19.42
CA SER A 134 -0.67 -3.63 19.39
C SER A 134 -0.96 -4.25 18.02
N ILE A 135 -0.05 -4.12 17.06
CA ILE A 135 -0.22 -4.60 15.69
C ILE A 135 0.89 -5.61 15.39
N GLU A 136 0.54 -6.86 15.05
CA GLU A 136 1.48 -7.76 14.39
C GLU A 136 1.50 -7.40 12.90
N LEU A 137 2.71 -7.12 12.40
CA LEU A 137 2.99 -6.87 11.00
C LEU A 137 3.71 -8.10 10.43
N ALA A 138 3.21 -8.64 9.31
CA ALA A 138 3.89 -9.67 8.55
C ALA A 138 4.12 -9.20 7.11
N THR A 139 5.25 -9.60 6.52
CA THR A 139 5.56 -9.35 5.10
C THR A 139 5.73 -10.65 4.35
N PHE A 140 5.44 -10.60 3.05
CA PHE A 140 5.60 -11.72 2.12
C PHE A 140 6.16 -11.21 0.78
N PRO A 141 7.22 -11.85 0.23
CA PRO A 141 7.77 -11.48 -1.07
C PRO A 141 6.78 -11.71 -2.22
N MET A 142 6.65 -10.74 -3.11
CA MET A 142 5.71 -10.77 -4.22
C MET A 142 6.41 -10.68 -5.58
N PRO A 143 5.92 -11.41 -6.60
CA PRO A 143 6.42 -11.29 -7.97
C PRO A 143 5.84 -10.05 -8.66
N HIS A 144 6.69 -9.16 -9.15
CA HIS A 144 6.29 -7.99 -9.92
C HIS A 144 7.28 -7.72 -11.05
N SER A 145 8.46 -7.22 -10.74
CA SER A 145 9.53 -6.94 -11.68
C SER A 145 10.82 -7.61 -11.21
N PRO A 146 11.64 -8.18 -12.11
CA PRO A 146 12.91 -8.80 -11.72
C PRO A 146 13.93 -7.83 -11.11
N GLU A 147 13.69 -6.52 -11.28
CA GLU A 147 14.63 -5.47 -10.86
C GLU A 147 14.32 -4.90 -9.47
N VAL A 148 13.17 -5.24 -8.89
CA VAL A 148 12.73 -4.70 -7.59
C VAL A 148 12.18 -5.79 -6.68
N SER A 149 12.48 -5.68 -5.39
CA SER A 149 11.88 -6.52 -4.36
C SER A 149 10.58 -5.92 -3.89
N VAL A 150 9.47 -6.61 -4.10
CA VAL A 150 8.14 -6.19 -3.62
C VAL A 150 7.74 -6.99 -2.40
N LEU A 151 7.16 -6.35 -1.42
CA LEU A 151 6.62 -6.97 -0.21
C LEU A 151 5.11 -6.70 -0.10
N ALA A 152 4.32 -7.76 -0.01
CA ALA A 152 2.98 -7.67 0.55
C ALA A 152 3.06 -7.47 2.07
N LEU A 153 2.02 -6.87 2.63
CA LEU A 153 1.90 -6.57 4.06
C LEU A 153 0.60 -7.15 4.62
N ARG A 154 0.70 -7.86 5.75
CA ARG A 154 -0.44 -8.23 6.59
C ARG A 154 -0.34 -7.51 7.93
N LEU A 155 -1.45 -6.95 8.38
CA LEU A 155 -1.60 -6.32 9.69
C LEU A 155 -2.68 -7.09 10.46
N ASP A 156 -2.31 -7.64 11.61
CA ASP A 156 -3.23 -8.26 12.56
C ASP A 156 -3.31 -7.36 13.81
N PHE A 157 -4.48 -6.79 14.06
CA PHE A 157 -4.73 -5.82 15.12
C PHE A 157 -5.20 -6.54 16.38
N HIS A 158 -4.34 -6.68 17.38
CA HIS A 158 -4.62 -7.47 18.58
C HIS A 158 -5.80 -6.95 19.41
N LYS A 159 -6.03 -5.62 19.43
CA LYS A 159 -7.12 -5.03 20.23
C LYS A 159 -8.49 -5.25 19.62
N SER A 160 -8.63 -5.06 18.32
CA SER A 160 -9.91 -5.22 17.62
C SER A 160 -10.14 -6.64 17.12
N GLY A 161 -9.09 -7.46 17.03
CA GLY A 161 -9.14 -8.78 16.39
C GLY A 161 -9.39 -8.71 14.90
N ARG A 162 -9.06 -7.58 14.26
CA ARG A 162 -9.22 -7.36 12.83
C ARG A 162 -7.91 -7.58 12.09
N SER A 163 -8.04 -7.82 10.77
CA SER A 163 -6.88 -8.02 9.91
C SER A 163 -7.04 -7.37 8.55
N LEU A 164 -5.92 -6.88 8.02
CA LEU A 164 -5.81 -6.28 6.70
C LEU A 164 -4.61 -6.90 5.96
N VAL A 165 -4.78 -7.22 4.68
CA VAL A 165 -3.67 -7.56 3.78
C VAL A 165 -3.63 -6.55 2.64
N TYR A 166 -2.43 -6.04 2.35
CA TYR A 166 -2.12 -5.21 1.19
C TYR A 166 -1.07 -5.90 0.34
N THR A 167 -1.36 -6.10 -0.95
CA THR A 167 -0.49 -6.91 -1.82
C THR A 167 0.77 -6.18 -2.28
N GLY A 168 0.77 -4.82 -2.32
CA GLY A 168 1.68 -4.10 -3.20
C GLY A 168 1.39 -4.45 -4.65
N ASP A 169 2.30 -4.10 -5.56
CA ASP A 169 2.18 -4.45 -6.97
C ASP A 169 2.60 -5.89 -7.19
N THR A 170 1.81 -6.64 -7.96
CA THR A 170 2.06 -8.07 -8.13
C THR A 170 1.35 -8.66 -9.34
N THR A 171 1.93 -9.70 -9.91
CA THR A 171 1.18 -10.63 -10.76
C THR A 171 0.38 -11.59 -9.87
N TYR A 172 -0.58 -12.33 -10.46
CA TYR A 172 -1.24 -13.42 -9.75
C TYR A 172 -0.22 -14.39 -9.17
N HIS A 173 -0.32 -14.66 -7.87
CA HIS A 173 0.53 -15.60 -7.17
C HIS A 173 -0.26 -16.39 -6.12
N LYS A 174 -0.26 -17.73 -6.26
CA LYS A 174 -1.08 -18.59 -5.41
C LYS A 174 -0.74 -18.51 -3.92
N ASP A 175 0.53 -18.24 -3.58
CA ASP A 175 0.96 -18.21 -2.17
C ASP A 175 0.40 -16.98 -1.42
N VAL A 176 -0.09 -15.96 -2.15
CA VAL A 176 -0.86 -14.85 -1.56
C VAL A 176 -2.15 -15.32 -0.92
N VAL A 177 -2.76 -16.39 -1.44
CA VAL A 177 -3.97 -16.99 -0.88
C VAL A 177 -3.75 -17.39 0.57
N ASP A 178 -2.66 -18.12 0.84
CA ASP A 178 -2.32 -18.55 2.20
C ASP A 178 -1.94 -17.36 3.10
N PHE A 179 -1.22 -16.38 2.54
CA PHE A 179 -0.84 -15.16 3.26
C PHE A 179 -2.04 -14.29 3.63
N ALA A 180 -3.04 -14.19 2.74
CA ALA A 180 -4.28 -13.44 2.95
C ALA A 180 -5.37 -14.24 3.68
N ALA A 181 -5.13 -15.52 4.00
CA ALA A 181 -6.17 -16.42 4.51
C ALA A 181 -6.95 -15.79 5.67
N GLY A 182 -8.28 -15.73 5.50
CA GLY A 182 -9.24 -15.27 6.50
C GLY A 182 -9.14 -13.81 6.91
N CYS A 183 -8.46 -12.95 6.14
CA CYS A 183 -8.36 -11.53 6.49
C CYS A 183 -9.72 -10.82 6.36
N ASP A 184 -9.94 -9.80 7.22
CA ASP A 184 -11.15 -8.99 7.12
C ASP A 184 -11.15 -8.15 5.83
N LEU A 185 -9.99 -7.57 5.45
CA LEU A 185 -9.85 -6.75 4.25
C LEU A 185 -8.63 -7.16 3.45
N LEU A 186 -8.84 -7.60 2.22
CA LEU A 186 -7.80 -7.71 1.21
C LEU A 186 -7.81 -6.43 0.35
N VAL A 187 -6.73 -5.67 0.38
CA VAL A 187 -6.47 -4.55 -0.52
C VAL A 187 -5.54 -5.06 -1.62
N HIS A 188 -6.09 -5.28 -2.79
CA HIS A 188 -5.36 -5.89 -3.92
C HIS A 188 -5.15 -4.88 -5.03
N GLU A 189 -3.95 -4.85 -5.60
CA GLU A 189 -3.69 -4.10 -6.81
C GLU A 189 -4.53 -4.65 -7.97
N THR A 190 -4.97 -3.77 -8.85
CA THR A 190 -5.84 -4.08 -9.98
C THR A 190 -5.53 -3.10 -11.10
N ASN A 191 -4.34 -3.18 -11.66
CA ASN A 191 -3.91 -2.23 -12.68
C ASN A 191 -4.69 -2.43 -13.98
N PHE A 192 -5.14 -3.67 -14.24
CA PHE A 192 -5.84 -4.02 -15.47
C PHE A 192 -7.18 -4.71 -15.23
N SER A 193 -8.00 -4.74 -16.28
CA SER A 193 -9.23 -5.52 -16.37
C SER A 193 -9.20 -6.31 -17.67
N GLN A 194 -9.43 -7.60 -17.63
CA GLN A 194 -9.52 -8.44 -18.83
C GLN A 194 -10.65 -7.97 -19.76
N THR A 195 -11.73 -7.44 -19.19
CA THR A 195 -12.88 -6.91 -19.93
C THR A 195 -12.50 -5.66 -20.73
N LEU A 196 -11.72 -4.75 -20.12
CA LEU A 196 -11.30 -3.49 -20.75
C LEU A 196 -10.06 -3.65 -21.64
N HIS A 197 -9.23 -4.64 -21.36
CA HIS A 197 -7.95 -4.89 -22.03
C HIS A 197 -7.86 -6.35 -22.51
N PRO A 198 -8.75 -6.82 -23.41
CA PRO A 198 -8.85 -8.23 -23.77
C PRO A 198 -7.59 -8.77 -24.47
N ASP A 199 -6.80 -7.91 -25.08
CA ASP A 199 -5.58 -8.27 -25.80
C ASP A 199 -4.30 -8.11 -24.95
N LEU A 200 -4.45 -7.77 -23.65
CA LEU A 200 -3.31 -7.51 -22.76
C LEU A 200 -3.16 -8.65 -21.75
N THR A 201 -1.92 -9.10 -21.55
CA THR A 201 -1.55 -10.02 -20.48
C THR A 201 -0.98 -9.19 -19.33
N ALA A 202 -1.72 -9.05 -18.24
CA ALA A 202 -1.33 -8.19 -17.11
C ALA A 202 0.04 -8.59 -16.49
N SER A 203 0.34 -9.88 -16.45
CA SER A 203 1.62 -10.40 -15.93
C SER A 203 2.85 -9.99 -16.76
N ASP A 204 2.70 -9.65 -18.04
CA ASP A 204 3.80 -9.15 -18.87
C ASP A 204 4.27 -7.77 -18.39
N TYR A 205 3.40 -7.06 -17.65
CA TYR A 205 3.67 -5.76 -17.04
C TYR A 205 3.91 -5.85 -15.52
N GLY A 206 3.93 -7.08 -14.98
CA GLY A 206 4.14 -7.30 -13.55
C GLY A 206 2.91 -7.03 -12.67
N HIS A 207 1.71 -6.97 -13.24
CA HIS A 207 0.48 -6.61 -12.55
C HIS A 207 -0.61 -7.67 -12.62
N SER A 208 -1.71 -7.43 -11.92
CA SER A 208 -2.89 -8.29 -11.86
C SER A 208 -4.10 -7.65 -12.52
N THR A 209 -5.10 -8.49 -12.82
CA THR A 209 -6.42 -8.10 -13.28
C THR A 209 -7.45 -8.14 -12.15
N ALA A 210 -8.61 -7.52 -12.39
CA ALA A 210 -9.74 -7.59 -11.45
C ALA A 210 -10.23 -9.04 -11.21
N HIS A 211 -10.21 -9.87 -12.27
CA HIS A 211 -10.54 -11.30 -12.17
C HIS A 211 -9.59 -12.03 -11.21
N GLU A 212 -8.28 -11.84 -11.35
CA GLU A 212 -7.26 -12.47 -10.51
C GLU A 212 -7.36 -12.01 -9.04
N ALA A 213 -7.65 -10.73 -8.80
CA ALA A 213 -7.90 -10.21 -7.47
C ALA A 213 -9.14 -10.85 -6.82
N GLY A 214 -10.23 -11.04 -7.60
CA GLY A 214 -11.42 -11.77 -7.17
C GLY A 214 -11.13 -13.21 -6.81
N LEU A 215 -10.37 -13.91 -7.64
CA LEU A 215 -9.97 -15.30 -7.44
C LEU A 215 -9.15 -15.48 -6.14
N ILE A 216 -8.18 -14.60 -5.88
CA ILE A 216 -7.40 -14.62 -4.64
C ILE A 216 -8.31 -14.36 -3.43
N ALA A 217 -9.20 -13.36 -3.49
CA ALA A 217 -10.10 -13.03 -2.38
C ALA A 217 -11.03 -14.20 -2.02
N ALA A 218 -11.57 -14.90 -3.03
CA ALA A 218 -12.42 -16.07 -2.86
C ALA A 218 -11.66 -17.22 -2.21
N GLN A 219 -10.50 -17.58 -2.77
CA GLN A 219 -9.69 -18.69 -2.25
C GLN A 219 -9.14 -18.43 -0.85
N ALA A 220 -8.80 -17.19 -0.53
CA ALA A 220 -8.34 -16.78 0.80
C ALA A 220 -9.48 -16.62 1.82
N CYS A 221 -10.75 -16.76 1.40
CA CYS A 221 -11.93 -16.55 2.24
C CYS A 221 -11.92 -15.15 2.92
N CYS A 222 -11.53 -14.11 2.19
CA CYS A 222 -11.54 -12.74 2.68
C CYS A 222 -12.97 -12.25 2.89
N ARG A 223 -13.18 -11.34 3.85
CA ARG A 223 -14.49 -10.75 4.07
C ARG A 223 -14.80 -9.61 3.09
N PHE A 224 -13.82 -8.73 2.87
CA PHE A 224 -13.90 -7.59 1.95
C PHE A 224 -12.73 -7.64 0.97
N LEU A 225 -12.99 -7.28 -0.28
CA LEU A 225 -11.98 -7.04 -1.31
C LEU A 225 -12.02 -5.57 -1.72
N ALA A 226 -10.91 -4.84 -1.55
CA ALA A 226 -10.73 -3.49 -2.08
C ALA A 226 -9.79 -3.55 -3.29
N LEU A 227 -10.29 -3.12 -4.46
CA LEU A 227 -9.53 -3.02 -5.69
C LEU A 227 -8.91 -1.63 -5.80
N VAL A 228 -7.59 -1.56 -5.81
CA VAL A 228 -6.80 -0.32 -5.83
C VAL A 228 -5.74 -0.36 -6.92
N HIS A 229 -4.92 0.69 -7.01
CA HIS A 229 -3.86 0.79 -8.03
C HIS A 229 -4.42 0.70 -9.45
N LEU A 230 -5.62 1.30 -9.66
CA LEU A 230 -6.28 1.27 -10.95
C LEU A 230 -5.52 2.13 -11.98
N SER A 231 -5.29 1.56 -13.17
CA SER A 231 -4.75 2.33 -14.28
C SER A 231 -5.73 3.43 -14.74
N PRO A 232 -5.25 4.48 -15.40
CA PRO A 232 -6.12 5.53 -15.93
C PRO A 232 -7.19 5.01 -16.90
N THR A 233 -6.95 3.87 -17.55
CA THR A 233 -7.91 3.23 -18.47
C THR A 233 -9.05 2.51 -17.75
N CYS A 234 -8.87 2.19 -16.46
CA CYS A 234 -9.92 1.64 -15.60
C CYS A 234 -10.75 2.75 -14.91
N ASP A 235 -10.23 3.98 -14.85
CA ASP A 235 -10.93 5.11 -14.22
C ASP A 235 -12.16 5.50 -15.04
N GLY A 236 -13.34 5.52 -14.39
CA GLY A 236 -14.65 5.71 -15.05
C GLY A 236 -15.32 4.40 -15.50
N HIS A 237 -14.67 3.27 -15.32
CA HIS A 237 -15.17 1.94 -15.66
C HIS A 237 -15.28 1.01 -14.43
N GLU A 238 -15.47 1.59 -13.24
CA GLU A 238 -15.45 0.87 -11.97
C GLU A 238 -16.50 -0.25 -11.90
N ASP A 239 -17.65 -0.07 -12.53
CA ASP A 239 -18.70 -1.11 -12.56
C ASP A 239 -18.25 -2.36 -13.35
N GLN A 240 -17.50 -2.17 -14.44
CA GLN A 240 -16.96 -3.27 -15.23
C GLN A 240 -15.84 -4.00 -14.48
N VAL A 241 -14.94 -3.25 -13.85
CA VAL A 241 -13.87 -3.80 -12.99
C VAL A 241 -14.47 -4.60 -11.83
N ARG A 242 -15.51 -4.06 -11.17
CA ARG A 242 -16.24 -4.75 -10.10
C ARG A 242 -16.91 -6.04 -10.59
N ALA A 243 -17.59 -5.97 -11.73
CA ALA A 243 -18.29 -7.12 -12.32
C ALA A 243 -17.33 -8.25 -12.70
N GLU A 244 -16.11 -7.90 -13.12
CA GLU A 244 -15.06 -8.87 -13.44
C GLU A 244 -14.58 -9.61 -12.17
N ALA A 245 -14.26 -8.90 -11.09
CA ALA A 245 -13.89 -9.52 -9.82
C ALA A 245 -15.02 -10.35 -9.20
N ALA A 246 -16.27 -9.93 -9.40
CA ALA A 246 -17.47 -10.63 -8.91
C ALA A 246 -17.76 -11.95 -9.65
N GLN A 247 -17.03 -12.27 -10.70
CA GLN A 247 -17.11 -13.60 -11.33
C GLN A 247 -16.54 -14.70 -10.42
N GLU A 248 -15.60 -14.34 -9.55
CA GLU A 248 -14.90 -15.28 -8.67
C GLU A 248 -15.21 -15.06 -7.19
N PHE A 249 -15.57 -13.84 -6.77
CA PHE A 249 -15.74 -13.48 -5.37
C PHE A 249 -17.15 -12.99 -5.05
N ASP A 250 -17.88 -13.77 -4.24
CA ASP A 250 -19.24 -13.46 -3.80
C ASP A 250 -19.32 -12.49 -2.61
N GLY A 251 -18.17 -12.11 -2.04
CA GLY A 251 -18.08 -11.19 -0.91
C GLY A 251 -18.28 -9.72 -1.33
N THR A 252 -18.05 -8.82 -0.40
CA THR A 252 -18.21 -7.38 -0.68
C THR A 252 -16.97 -6.84 -1.40
N ILE A 253 -17.14 -6.37 -2.64
CA ILE A 253 -16.11 -5.73 -3.45
C ILE A 253 -16.23 -4.21 -3.37
N ILE A 254 -15.15 -3.56 -3.00
CA ILE A 254 -15.02 -2.12 -2.85
C ILE A 254 -14.06 -1.61 -3.92
N ILE A 255 -14.44 -0.58 -4.69
CA ILE A 255 -13.52 0.20 -5.50
C ILE A 255 -13.48 1.59 -4.87
N PRO A 256 -12.50 1.85 -3.99
CA PRO A 256 -12.47 3.10 -3.25
C PRO A 256 -12.10 4.27 -4.17
N THR A 257 -12.49 5.46 -3.78
CA THR A 257 -12.00 6.73 -4.34
C THR A 257 -11.07 7.40 -3.34
N ASP A 258 -10.23 8.31 -3.81
CA ASP A 258 -9.32 9.05 -2.95
C ASP A 258 -10.08 9.77 -1.81
N GLY A 259 -9.64 9.54 -0.59
CA GLY A 259 -10.26 10.05 0.65
C GLY A 259 -11.37 9.18 1.24
N SER A 260 -11.82 8.12 0.57
CA SER A 260 -12.84 7.22 1.14
C SER A 260 -12.30 6.42 2.32
N THR A 261 -13.18 6.13 3.30
CA THR A 261 -12.82 5.46 4.56
C THR A 261 -13.68 4.23 4.78
N LEU A 262 -13.05 3.15 5.22
CA LEU A 262 -13.68 1.92 5.68
C LEU A 262 -13.34 1.68 7.15
N TYR A 263 -14.27 1.16 7.92
CA TYR A 263 -14.09 0.73 9.30
C TYR A 263 -14.22 -0.79 9.43
N LEU A 264 -13.20 -1.43 10.04
CA LEU A 264 -13.16 -2.86 10.32
C LEU A 264 -13.49 -3.16 11.78
#